data_5bdd95b4f429f61b17057811cc6cd45a
#
_entry.id   5bdd95b4f429f61b17057811cc6cd45a
#
_cell.length_a   1.000
_cell.length_b   1.000
_cell.length_c   1.000
_cell.angle_alpha   90.00
_cell.angle_beta   90.00
_cell.angle_gamma   90.00
#
_symmetry.space_group_name_H-M   'P 1'
#
loop_
_entity.id
_entity.type
_entity.pdbx_description
1 polymer ?
#
loop_
_entity_poly.entity_id
_entity_poly.type
_entity_poly.pdbx_seq_one_letter_code
_entity_poly.pdbx_strand_id
1 'polypeptide(L)'
;LYRTDRNDMLLPPSNVSLFGDVSTVGFYMLGIRGTHIFPQDKYRLDYTLYFYSFPSKFWGIGYDMGKVDANESDLDRWQAQVKASFLFRIADNLYIGPMASYDYVHGKNMERPELLEGMNLTTANYGVGLSLAYDSRDVLTNPHKGYYLNITQCFRPKFLGNDYAFSTTDLRTSYYHPVWKGGLLAGELRGTFNFGNPSWAMMALL
;
A
#
# COMPACT_ATOMS: atom_id res chain seq x y z
N LEU A 1 8.04 19.14 2.02
CA LEU A 1 7.67 19.57 0.67
C LEU A 1 8.84 20.25 -0.01
N TYR A 2 9.08 19.95 -1.28
CA TYR A 2 10.12 20.59 -2.09
C TYR A 2 9.71 20.59 -3.58
N ARG A 3 10.23 21.50 -4.38
CA ARG A 3 10.07 21.51 -5.84
C ARG A 3 11.37 21.07 -6.51
N THR A 4 11.27 20.23 -7.50
CA THR A 4 12.41 19.74 -8.30
C THR A 4 12.90 20.82 -9.27
N ASP A 5 12.01 21.70 -9.72
CA ASP A 5 12.35 22.92 -10.45
C ASP A 5 11.80 24.13 -9.67
N ARG A 6 12.70 24.98 -9.15
CA ARG A 6 12.34 26.16 -8.38
C ARG A 6 11.80 27.29 -9.25
N ASN A 7 12.11 27.28 -10.54
CA ASN A 7 11.69 28.32 -11.49
C ASN A 7 10.27 28.04 -12.02
N ASP A 8 9.80 26.78 -11.94
CA ASP A 8 8.45 26.42 -12.35
C ASP A 8 7.49 26.53 -11.15
N MET A 9 6.83 27.68 -11.04
CA MET A 9 5.87 27.96 -9.97
C MET A 9 4.57 27.15 -10.10
N LEU A 10 4.26 26.62 -11.29
CA LEU A 10 3.08 25.80 -11.56
C LEU A 10 3.34 24.34 -11.23
N LEU A 11 4.59 23.90 -11.13
CA LEU A 11 4.94 22.53 -10.75
C LEU A 11 4.44 22.22 -9.34
N PRO A 12 3.61 21.19 -9.14
CA PRO A 12 3.22 20.77 -7.81
C PRO A 12 4.44 20.41 -6.96
N PRO A 13 4.45 20.71 -5.67
CA PRO A 13 5.57 20.33 -4.82
C PRO A 13 5.62 18.80 -4.61
N SER A 14 6.80 18.24 -4.73
CA SER A 14 7.12 16.90 -4.27
C SER A 14 6.98 16.82 -2.75
N ASN A 15 6.68 15.64 -2.23
CA ASN A 15 6.55 15.44 -0.79
C ASN A 15 7.33 14.20 -0.34
N VAL A 16 7.82 14.28 0.89
CA VAL A 16 8.38 13.15 1.65
C VAL A 16 7.79 13.25 3.04
N SER A 17 7.28 12.14 3.54
CA SER A 17 6.78 12.00 4.91
C SER A 17 7.54 10.89 5.60
N LEU A 18 8.15 11.21 6.73
CA LEU A 18 8.68 10.23 7.69
C LEU A 18 7.69 10.15 8.84
N PHE A 19 7.33 8.96 9.25
CA PHE A 19 6.43 8.74 10.36
C PHE A 19 6.85 7.51 11.15
N GLY A 20 6.54 7.50 12.42
CA GLY A 20 6.80 6.40 13.33
C GLY A 20 5.73 6.35 14.42
N ASP A 21 5.55 5.17 14.97
CA ASP A 21 4.62 4.92 16.06
C ASP A 21 5.20 3.87 17.00
N VAL A 22 4.87 3.99 18.28
CA VAL A 22 5.27 3.06 19.32
C VAL A 22 4.17 2.93 20.36
N SER A 23 3.91 1.71 20.78
CA SER A 23 2.89 1.40 21.77
C SER A 23 3.46 0.61 22.95
N THR A 24 2.87 0.76 24.11
CA THR A 24 3.21 -0.01 25.32
C THR A 24 2.92 -1.50 25.21
N VAL A 25 2.09 -1.91 24.26
CA VAL A 25 1.78 -3.33 24.00
C VAL A 25 2.79 -4.01 23.03
N GLY A 26 3.91 -3.33 22.72
CA GLY A 26 4.97 -3.90 21.88
C GLY A 26 4.82 -3.63 20.38
N PHE A 27 3.86 -2.79 19.96
CA PHE A 27 3.78 -2.31 18.59
C PHE A 27 4.82 -1.22 18.35
N TYR A 28 5.53 -1.31 17.23
CA TYR A 28 6.34 -0.21 16.71
C TYR A 28 6.30 -0.20 15.19
N MET A 29 6.33 0.99 14.62
CA MET A 29 6.33 1.22 13.19
C MET A 29 7.25 2.37 12.82
N LEU A 30 7.96 2.22 11.71
CA LEU A 30 8.71 3.28 11.05
C LEU A 30 8.38 3.24 9.57
N GLY A 31 8.13 4.40 8.96
CA GLY A 31 7.83 4.45 7.54
C GLY A 31 8.24 5.73 6.87
N ILE A 32 8.54 5.59 5.58
CA ILE A 32 8.79 6.69 4.65
C ILE A 32 7.86 6.52 3.48
N ARG A 33 7.18 7.59 3.09
CA ARG A 33 6.39 7.63 1.86
C ARG A 33 6.52 8.98 1.20
N GLY A 34 6.36 9.01 -0.10
CA GLY A 34 6.39 10.26 -0.82
C GLY A 34 6.04 10.13 -2.28
N THR A 35 5.88 11.31 -2.89
CA THR A 35 5.77 11.48 -4.33
C THR A 35 6.84 12.48 -4.76
N HIS A 36 7.76 12.03 -5.59
CA HIS A 36 8.74 12.89 -6.24
C HIS A 36 8.22 13.24 -7.64
N ILE A 37 8.01 14.53 -7.88
CA ILE A 37 7.50 15.06 -9.13
C ILE A 37 8.67 15.66 -9.89
N PHE A 38 8.91 15.16 -11.10
CA PHE A 38 9.98 15.63 -11.97
C PHE A 38 9.57 16.94 -12.71
N PRO A 39 10.53 17.66 -13.28
CA PRO A 39 10.25 18.91 -14.01
C PRO A 39 9.15 18.74 -15.06
N GLN A 40 8.31 19.77 -15.21
CA GLN A 40 7.14 19.80 -16.12
C GLN A 40 6.07 18.76 -15.78
N ASP A 41 6.16 18.11 -14.61
CA ASP A 41 5.26 17.03 -14.20
C ASP A 41 5.12 15.89 -15.23
N LYS A 42 6.21 15.65 -15.99
CA LYS A 42 6.24 14.58 -17.00
C LYS A 42 6.32 13.19 -16.38
N TYR A 43 6.99 13.09 -15.23
CA TYR A 43 7.22 11.85 -14.50
C TYR A 43 6.91 12.03 -13.03
N ARG A 44 6.44 10.99 -12.38
CA ARG A 44 6.27 10.91 -10.92
C ARG A 44 6.87 9.61 -10.42
N LEU A 45 7.55 9.66 -9.28
CA LEU A 45 7.97 8.49 -8.52
C LEU A 45 7.20 8.47 -7.21
N ASP A 46 6.26 7.55 -7.10
CA ASP A 46 5.55 7.26 -5.86
C ASP A 46 6.27 6.12 -5.14
N TYR A 47 6.53 6.28 -3.85
CA TYR A 47 7.22 5.27 -3.06
C TYR A 47 6.69 5.20 -1.64
N THR A 48 6.78 3.98 -1.10
CA THR A 48 6.38 3.65 0.27
C THR A 48 7.33 2.59 0.81
N LEU A 49 7.90 2.86 1.97
CA LEU A 49 8.71 1.93 2.74
C LEU A 49 8.14 1.87 4.14
N TYR A 50 7.80 0.69 4.61
CA TYR A 50 7.33 0.45 5.97
C TYR A 50 8.15 -0.65 6.61
N PHE A 51 8.42 -0.43 7.88
CA PHE A 51 8.86 -1.49 8.78
C PHE A 51 7.99 -1.41 10.04
N TYR A 52 7.39 -2.53 10.41
CA TYR A 52 6.59 -2.59 11.61
C TYR A 52 6.65 -3.97 12.27
N SER A 53 6.49 -3.97 13.58
CA SER A 53 6.36 -5.15 14.39
C SER A 53 5.19 -4.98 15.34
N PHE A 54 4.36 -6.01 15.44
CA PHE A 54 3.23 -5.97 16.35
C PHE A 54 2.82 -7.38 16.77
N PRO A 55 2.41 -7.54 18.04
CA PRO A 55 1.67 -8.72 18.44
C PRO A 55 0.34 -8.73 17.71
N SER A 56 0.01 -9.85 17.10
CA SER A 56 -1.22 -10.02 16.33
C SER A 56 -1.90 -11.33 16.70
N LYS A 57 -3.15 -11.42 16.34
CA LYS A 57 -3.95 -12.63 16.49
C LYS A 57 -4.27 -13.20 15.11
N PHE A 58 -4.33 -14.51 15.02
CA PHE A 58 -4.60 -15.25 13.80
C PHE A 58 -5.61 -16.34 14.07
N TRP A 59 -6.65 -16.44 13.25
CA TRP A 59 -7.75 -17.40 13.41
C TRP A 59 -7.76 -18.49 12.35
N GLY A 60 -6.74 -18.59 11.52
CA GLY A 60 -6.67 -19.51 10.40
C GLY A 60 -6.99 -18.88 9.05
N ILE A 61 -6.99 -19.71 8.02
CA ILE A 61 -7.16 -19.27 6.64
C ILE A 61 -8.62 -19.41 6.21
N GLY A 62 -9.19 -18.30 5.71
CA GLY A 62 -10.55 -18.26 5.18
C GLY A 62 -11.63 -17.93 6.21
N TYR A 63 -12.81 -17.61 5.69
CA TYR A 63 -13.94 -17.14 6.49
C TYR A 63 -14.40 -18.14 7.55
N ASP A 64 -14.45 -19.43 7.18
CA ASP A 64 -14.97 -20.46 8.09
C ASP A 64 -14.06 -20.70 9.30
N MET A 65 -12.76 -20.55 9.14
CA MET A 65 -11.82 -20.60 10.26
C MET A 65 -11.87 -19.31 11.09
N GLY A 66 -11.94 -18.15 10.42
CA GLY A 66 -11.90 -16.84 11.06
C GLY A 66 -13.11 -16.51 11.93
N LYS A 67 -14.27 -17.16 11.72
CA LYS A 67 -15.48 -16.96 12.54
C LYS A 67 -15.52 -17.78 13.84
N VAL A 68 -14.56 -18.68 14.04
CA VAL A 68 -14.51 -19.59 15.21
C VAL A 68 -13.53 -19.01 16.24
N ASP A 69 -14.03 -18.42 17.32
CA ASP A 69 -13.21 -17.83 18.38
C ASP A 69 -12.18 -18.79 18.97
N ALA A 70 -12.51 -20.09 19.04
CA ALA A 70 -11.60 -21.10 19.54
C ALA A 70 -10.35 -21.32 18.65
N ASN A 71 -10.32 -20.76 17.44
CA ASN A 71 -9.16 -20.78 16.55
C ASN A 71 -8.18 -19.63 16.82
N GLU A 72 -8.46 -18.75 17.77
CA GLU A 72 -7.54 -17.68 18.12
C GLU A 72 -6.16 -18.24 18.48
N SER A 73 -5.12 -17.67 17.88
CA SER A 73 -3.71 -17.98 18.12
C SER A 73 -2.91 -16.68 18.19
N ASP A 74 -2.16 -16.51 19.26
CA ASP A 74 -1.23 -15.38 19.35
C ASP A 74 -0.04 -15.59 18.41
N LEU A 75 0.45 -14.51 17.86
CA LEU A 75 1.51 -14.44 16.87
C LEU A 75 2.24 -13.13 16.96
N ASP A 76 3.56 -13.16 17.12
CA ASP A 76 4.41 -12.00 16.91
C ASP A 76 4.72 -11.86 15.41
N ARG A 77 4.40 -10.70 14.85
CA ARG A 77 4.59 -10.42 13.43
C ARG A 77 5.44 -9.17 13.24
N TRP A 78 6.49 -9.27 12.43
CA TRP A 78 7.13 -8.11 11.89
C TRP A 78 7.20 -8.17 10.36
N GLN A 79 7.13 -7.02 9.75
CA GLN A 79 7.00 -6.89 8.31
C GLN A 79 7.83 -5.72 7.79
N ALA A 80 8.50 -5.94 6.67
CA ALA A 80 9.12 -4.92 5.87
C ALA A 80 8.44 -4.87 4.51
N GLN A 81 8.00 -3.68 4.10
CA GLN A 81 7.35 -3.46 2.82
C GLN A 81 8.06 -2.35 2.05
N VAL A 82 8.32 -2.60 0.78
CA VAL A 82 8.80 -1.61 -0.19
C VAL A 82 7.88 -1.66 -1.39
N LYS A 83 7.34 -0.51 -1.79
CA LYS A 83 6.53 -0.35 -3.00
C LYS A 83 6.96 0.92 -3.71
N ALA A 84 7.19 0.84 -5.02
CA ALA A 84 7.52 1.99 -5.84
C ALA A 84 6.81 1.90 -7.18
N SER A 85 6.34 3.06 -7.69
CA SER A 85 5.73 3.20 -9.02
C SER A 85 6.40 4.38 -9.74
N PHE A 86 6.90 4.15 -10.93
CA PHE A 86 7.44 5.20 -11.78
C PHE A 86 6.45 5.51 -12.89
N LEU A 87 5.82 6.67 -12.82
CA LEU A 87 4.66 7.04 -13.62
C LEU A 87 5.06 8.06 -14.69
N PHE A 88 4.58 7.84 -15.90
CA PHE A 88 4.72 8.70 -17.07
C PHE A 88 3.40 9.41 -17.33
N ARG A 89 3.43 10.73 -17.52
CA ARG A 89 2.25 11.48 -17.92
C ARG A 89 1.88 11.16 -19.36
N ILE A 90 0.67 10.65 -19.58
CA ILE A 90 0.16 10.28 -20.91
C ILE A 90 -0.95 11.23 -21.40
N ALA A 91 -1.60 11.92 -20.48
CA ALA A 91 -2.59 12.97 -20.76
C ALA A 91 -2.65 13.91 -19.58
N ASP A 92 -3.49 14.94 -19.64
CA ASP A 92 -3.70 15.85 -18.52
C ASP A 92 -4.20 15.12 -17.29
N ASN A 93 -3.46 15.26 -16.19
CA ASN A 93 -3.71 14.59 -14.90
C ASN A 93 -3.68 13.05 -14.94
N LEU A 94 -3.31 12.43 -16.05
CA LEU A 94 -3.32 10.98 -16.24
C LEU A 94 -1.90 10.43 -16.42
N TYR A 95 -1.57 9.45 -15.57
CA TYR A 95 -0.24 8.86 -15.48
C TYR A 95 -0.36 7.33 -15.51
N ILE A 96 0.59 6.67 -16.18
CA ILE A 96 0.74 5.22 -16.18
C ILE A 96 2.21 4.85 -16.10
N GLY A 97 2.52 3.73 -15.47
CA GLY A 97 3.89 3.27 -15.45
C GLY A 97 4.11 1.97 -14.67
N PRO A 98 5.34 1.44 -14.72
CA PRO A 98 5.70 0.24 -14.01
C PRO A 98 5.69 0.45 -12.50
N MET A 99 5.40 -0.62 -11.79
CA MET A 99 5.53 -0.71 -10.36
C MET A 99 6.29 -1.95 -9.93
N ALA A 100 6.95 -1.87 -8.78
CA ALA A 100 7.57 -3.01 -8.11
C ALA A 100 7.21 -2.98 -6.63
N SER A 101 7.10 -4.16 -6.03
CA SER A 101 6.88 -4.31 -4.59
C SER A 101 7.72 -5.44 -4.02
N TYR A 102 8.08 -5.29 -2.76
CA TYR A 102 8.67 -6.32 -1.94
C TYR A 102 7.99 -6.30 -0.58
N ASP A 103 7.45 -7.45 -0.18
CA ASP A 103 6.79 -7.63 1.10
C ASP A 103 7.43 -8.82 1.81
N TYR A 104 8.14 -8.56 2.90
CA TYR A 104 8.71 -9.58 3.77
C TYR A 104 7.94 -9.62 5.07
N VAL A 105 7.43 -10.77 5.43
CA VAL A 105 6.71 -11.02 6.68
C VAL A 105 7.37 -12.16 7.42
N HIS A 106 7.72 -11.91 8.67
CA HIS A 106 8.23 -12.92 9.59
C HIS A 106 7.30 -13.04 10.78
N GLY A 107 6.66 -14.19 10.90
CA GLY A 107 5.93 -14.57 12.09
C GLY A 107 6.81 -15.41 13.02
N LYS A 108 6.60 -15.29 14.31
CA LYS A 108 7.23 -16.11 15.35
C LYS A 108 6.31 -16.25 16.56
N ASN A 109 6.64 -17.17 17.44
CA ASN A 109 5.87 -17.43 18.66
C ASN A 109 4.39 -17.75 18.39
N MET A 110 4.09 -18.39 17.25
CA MET A 110 2.73 -18.78 16.92
C MET A 110 2.33 -19.97 17.78
N GLU A 111 1.26 -19.84 18.55
CA GLU A 111 0.80 -20.91 19.47
C GLU A 111 0.21 -22.08 18.73
N ARG A 112 -0.46 -21.82 17.59
CA ARG A 112 -1.19 -22.84 16.82
C ARG A 112 -0.77 -22.83 15.34
N PRO A 113 0.42 -23.36 15.02
CA PRO A 113 0.96 -23.33 13.64
C PRO A 113 0.14 -24.19 12.66
N GLU A 114 -0.66 -25.13 13.11
CA GLU A 114 -1.58 -25.93 12.28
C GLU A 114 -2.61 -25.06 11.53
N LEU A 115 -2.94 -23.89 12.04
CA LEU A 115 -3.87 -22.94 11.42
C LEU A 115 -3.34 -22.32 10.10
N LEU A 116 -2.03 -22.47 9.84
CA LEU A 116 -1.41 -22.02 8.56
C LEU A 116 -1.63 -23.03 7.42
N GLU A 117 -2.23 -24.20 7.68
CA GLU A 117 -2.49 -25.22 6.65
C GLU A 117 -1.22 -25.61 5.85
N GLY A 118 -0.07 -25.65 6.51
CA GLY A 118 1.22 -25.99 5.91
C GLY A 118 1.94 -24.82 5.20
N MET A 119 1.40 -23.60 5.27
CA MET A 119 2.13 -22.43 4.77
C MET A 119 3.29 -22.05 5.68
N ASN A 120 4.35 -21.48 5.07
CA ASN A 120 5.50 -20.99 5.81
C ASN A 120 5.12 -19.77 6.67
N LEU A 121 5.56 -19.79 7.93
CA LEU A 121 5.36 -18.66 8.86
C LEU A 121 6.11 -17.40 8.42
N THR A 122 7.22 -17.57 7.71
CA THR A 122 7.98 -16.49 7.08
C THR A 122 7.76 -16.50 5.58
N THR A 123 7.41 -15.37 5.01
CA THR A 123 7.17 -15.24 3.57
C THR A 123 7.87 -14.01 3.00
N ALA A 124 8.43 -14.15 1.79
CA ALA A 124 8.95 -13.06 0.99
C ALA A 124 8.17 -13.01 -0.32
N ASN A 125 7.60 -11.85 -0.65
CA ASN A 125 6.74 -11.69 -1.81
C ASN A 125 7.30 -10.57 -2.71
N TYR A 126 7.72 -10.93 -3.90
CA TYR A 126 8.26 -10.04 -4.93
C TYR A 126 7.19 -9.78 -5.97
N GLY A 127 6.89 -8.53 -6.24
CA GLY A 127 5.85 -8.16 -7.18
C GLY A 127 6.33 -7.15 -8.23
N VAL A 128 5.82 -7.32 -9.43
CA VAL A 128 5.98 -6.37 -10.54
C VAL A 128 4.63 -6.15 -11.21
N GLY A 129 4.44 -4.97 -11.77
CA GLY A 129 3.15 -4.66 -12.38
C GLY A 129 3.07 -3.27 -12.97
N LEU A 130 1.84 -2.78 -13.04
CA LEU A 130 1.51 -1.46 -13.59
C LEU A 130 0.68 -0.66 -12.59
N SER A 131 0.89 0.65 -12.59
CA SER A 131 0.08 1.61 -11.85
C SER A 131 -0.49 2.64 -12.81
N LEU A 132 -1.79 2.91 -12.69
CA LEU A 132 -2.52 3.98 -13.37
C LEU A 132 -2.97 4.98 -12.32
N ALA A 133 -2.68 6.26 -12.54
CA ALA A 133 -3.10 7.32 -11.64
C ALA A 133 -3.76 8.47 -12.41
N TYR A 134 -4.93 8.91 -11.94
CA TYR A 134 -5.55 10.17 -12.36
C TYR A 134 -5.61 11.11 -11.16
N ASP A 135 -5.09 12.31 -11.30
CA ASP A 135 -4.95 13.25 -10.19
C ASP A 135 -5.25 14.68 -10.61
N SER A 136 -6.50 15.11 -10.41
CA SER A 136 -6.98 16.46 -10.70
C SER A 136 -7.13 17.33 -9.43
N ARG A 137 -6.54 16.91 -8.31
CA ARG A 137 -6.56 17.68 -7.06
C ARG A 137 -5.82 19.00 -7.23
N ASP A 138 -6.37 20.07 -6.67
CA ASP A 138 -5.75 21.39 -6.67
C ASP A 138 -4.45 21.44 -5.85
N VAL A 139 -4.41 20.73 -4.73
CA VAL A 139 -3.23 20.59 -3.85
C VAL A 139 -3.09 19.13 -3.43
N LEU A 140 -1.94 18.52 -3.71
CA LEU A 140 -1.72 17.07 -3.47
C LEU A 140 -1.82 16.67 -2.00
N THR A 141 -1.33 17.52 -1.10
CA THR A 141 -1.21 17.23 0.34
C THR A 141 -2.37 17.75 1.18
N ASN A 142 -3.10 18.74 0.68
CA ASN A 142 -4.27 19.33 1.34
C ASN A 142 -5.29 19.76 0.30
N PRO A 143 -5.96 18.81 -0.37
CA PRO A 143 -6.90 19.12 -1.45
C PRO A 143 -8.18 19.78 -0.95
N HIS A 144 -8.63 20.79 -1.70
CA HIS A 144 -9.90 21.48 -1.48
C HIS A 144 -10.92 21.11 -2.56
N LYS A 145 -10.47 20.66 -3.72
CA LYS A 145 -11.30 20.19 -4.83
C LYS A 145 -10.52 19.23 -5.70
N GLY A 146 -11.28 18.41 -6.45
CA GLY A 146 -10.73 17.51 -7.45
C GLY A 146 -10.93 16.05 -7.10
N TYR A 147 -10.38 15.22 -7.96
CA TYR A 147 -10.53 13.77 -7.92
C TYR A 147 -9.16 13.11 -8.00
N TYR A 148 -9.00 12.06 -7.23
CA TYR A 148 -7.84 11.17 -7.29
C TYR A 148 -8.31 9.74 -7.50
N LEU A 149 -7.70 9.05 -8.46
CA LEU A 149 -7.87 7.62 -8.71
C LEU A 149 -6.48 7.00 -8.87
N ASN A 150 -6.22 5.93 -8.17
CA ASN A 150 -5.06 5.08 -8.40
C ASN A 150 -5.51 3.62 -8.48
N ILE A 151 -5.10 2.95 -9.54
CA ILE A 151 -5.30 1.52 -9.75
C ILE A 151 -3.92 0.91 -9.95
N THR A 152 -3.57 -0.06 -9.13
CA THR A 152 -2.30 -0.78 -9.25
C THR A 152 -2.60 -2.26 -9.43
N GLN A 153 -2.06 -2.85 -10.50
CA GLN A 153 -2.09 -4.29 -10.74
C GLN A 153 -0.69 -4.85 -10.52
N CYS A 154 -0.55 -5.68 -9.51
CA CYS A 154 0.72 -6.30 -9.11
C CYS A 154 0.68 -7.81 -9.30
N PHE A 155 1.60 -8.35 -10.05
CA PHE A 155 1.76 -9.79 -10.30
C PHE A 155 2.93 -10.32 -9.47
N ARG A 156 2.73 -11.44 -8.82
CA ARG A 156 3.72 -12.15 -7.99
C ARG A 156 3.89 -13.59 -8.48
N PRO A 157 4.53 -13.80 -9.64
CA PRO A 157 4.74 -15.13 -10.19
C PRO A 157 5.85 -15.88 -9.44
N LYS A 158 5.82 -17.21 -9.47
CA LYS A 158 6.83 -18.07 -8.80
C LYS A 158 8.25 -17.84 -9.31
N PHE A 159 8.44 -17.49 -10.58
CA PHE A 159 9.78 -17.30 -11.15
C PHE A 159 10.53 -16.10 -10.56
N LEU A 160 9.85 -15.18 -9.86
CA LEU A 160 10.49 -14.11 -9.11
C LEU A 160 10.99 -14.54 -7.71
N GLY A 161 10.81 -15.80 -7.32
CA GLY A 161 11.19 -16.33 -6.03
C GLY A 161 10.04 -16.39 -5.02
N ASN A 162 8.80 -16.24 -5.47
CA ASN A 162 7.63 -16.38 -4.60
C ASN A 162 7.27 -17.85 -4.37
N ASP A 163 6.94 -18.22 -3.14
CA ASP A 163 6.41 -19.55 -2.81
C ASP A 163 5.05 -19.78 -3.47
N TYR A 164 4.23 -18.73 -3.58
CA TYR A 164 2.87 -18.75 -4.11
C TYR A 164 2.73 -17.78 -5.28
N ALA A 165 1.99 -18.21 -6.31
CA ALA A 165 1.66 -17.35 -7.46
C ALA A 165 0.30 -16.70 -7.27
N PHE A 166 0.27 -15.37 -7.28
CA PHE A 166 -0.97 -14.60 -7.16
C PHE A 166 -0.81 -13.21 -7.78
N SER A 167 -1.91 -12.50 -7.90
CA SER A 167 -1.88 -11.09 -8.26
C SER A 167 -2.81 -10.29 -7.36
N THR A 168 -2.49 -9.01 -7.21
CA THR A 168 -3.26 -8.09 -6.39
C THR A 168 -3.64 -6.87 -7.21
N THR A 169 -4.92 -6.51 -7.18
CA THR A 169 -5.42 -5.23 -7.69
C THR A 169 -5.72 -4.33 -6.51
N ASP A 170 -4.99 -3.23 -6.39
CA ASP A 170 -5.29 -2.18 -5.41
C ASP A 170 -6.01 -1.04 -6.12
N LEU A 171 -7.13 -0.63 -5.55
CA LEU A 171 -7.91 0.55 -5.95
C LEU A 171 -7.92 1.56 -4.81
N ARG A 172 -7.62 2.81 -5.13
CA ARG A 172 -7.85 3.94 -4.25
C ARG A 172 -8.46 5.08 -5.03
N THR A 173 -9.58 5.61 -4.56
CA THR A 173 -10.20 6.79 -5.13
C THR A 173 -10.61 7.75 -4.04
N SER A 174 -10.41 9.05 -4.29
CA SER A 174 -10.79 10.11 -3.37
C SER A 174 -11.41 11.27 -4.14
N TYR A 175 -12.44 11.87 -3.59
CA TYR A 175 -13.15 13.01 -4.15
C TYR A 175 -13.25 14.14 -3.14
N TYR A 176 -13.02 15.36 -3.58
CA TYR A 176 -13.02 16.57 -2.77
C TYR A 176 -13.90 17.63 -3.42
N HIS A 177 -14.86 18.15 -2.67
CA HIS A 177 -15.81 19.15 -3.17
C HIS A 177 -16.07 20.24 -2.12
N PRO A 178 -15.82 21.52 -2.44
CA PRO A 178 -16.21 22.62 -1.55
C PRO A 178 -17.72 22.76 -1.56
N VAL A 179 -18.35 22.74 -0.38
CA VAL A 179 -19.82 22.79 -0.23
C VAL A 179 -20.32 24.18 0.18
N TRP A 180 -19.55 24.88 1.04
CA TRP A 180 -19.80 26.25 1.46
C TRP A 180 -18.49 26.95 1.79
N LYS A 181 -18.52 28.24 2.11
CA LYS A 181 -17.31 29.00 2.49
C LYS A 181 -16.69 28.39 3.74
N GLY A 182 -15.51 27.78 3.59
CA GLY A 182 -14.79 27.08 4.65
C GLY A 182 -15.24 25.63 4.91
N GLY A 183 -16.23 25.09 4.16
CA GLY A 183 -16.68 23.71 4.27
C GLY A 183 -16.26 22.84 3.09
N LEU A 184 -15.75 21.66 3.38
CA LEU A 184 -15.29 20.67 2.41
C LEU A 184 -15.99 19.33 2.66
N LEU A 185 -16.54 18.73 1.60
CA LEU A 185 -16.93 17.33 1.58
C LEU A 185 -15.78 16.52 0.97
N ALA A 186 -15.29 15.53 1.71
CA ALA A 186 -14.27 14.60 1.24
C ALA A 186 -14.75 13.17 1.39
N GLY A 187 -14.53 12.35 0.36
CA GLY A 187 -14.81 10.92 0.39
C GLY A 187 -13.63 10.12 -0.14
N GLU A 188 -13.36 8.96 0.45
CA GLU A 188 -12.34 8.03 -0.03
C GLU A 188 -12.92 6.62 -0.04
N LEU A 189 -12.61 5.87 -1.11
CA LEU A 189 -12.88 4.43 -1.22
C LEU A 189 -11.55 3.73 -1.51
N ARG A 190 -11.31 2.63 -0.80
CA ARG A 190 -10.18 1.73 -1.04
C ARG A 190 -10.67 0.31 -1.21
N GLY A 191 -10.01 -0.45 -2.07
CA GLY A 191 -10.24 -1.87 -2.25
C GLY A 191 -8.97 -2.59 -2.64
N THR A 192 -8.80 -3.80 -2.09
CA THR A 192 -7.71 -4.71 -2.45
C THR A 192 -8.33 -6.04 -2.84
N PHE A 193 -8.00 -6.52 -4.03
CA PHE A 193 -8.51 -7.77 -4.58
C PHE A 193 -7.35 -8.69 -4.91
N ASN A 194 -7.33 -9.86 -4.29
CA ASN A 194 -6.34 -10.90 -4.55
C ASN A 194 -6.92 -11.98 -5.48
N PHE A 195 -6.11 -12.41 -6.46
CA PHE A 195 -6.44 -13.47 -7.39
C PHE A 195 -5.35 -14.54 -7.37
N GLY A 196 -5.73 -15.80 -7.28
CA GLY A 196 -4.81 -16.93 -7.13
C GLY A 196 -4.64 -17.32 -5.66
N ASN A 197 -3.46 -17.81 -5.31
CA ASN A 197 -3.18 -18.37 -3.98
C ASN A 197 -2.18 -17.47 -3.23
N PRO A 198 -2.62 -16.36 -2.61
CA PRO A 198 -1.73 -15.51 -1.82
C PRO A 198 -1.22 -16.26 -0.59
N SER A 199 -0.02 -15.90 -0.10
CA SER A 199 0.44 -16.35 1.22
C SER A 199 -0.48 -15.83 2.32
N TRP A 200 -0.53 -16.51 3.46
CA TRP A 200 -1.37 -16.11 4.60
C TRP A 200 -1.21 -14.62 4.96
N ALA A 201 0.01 -14.11 4.85
CA ALA A 201 0.35 -12.73 5.20
C ALA A 201 -0.15 -11.69 4.18
N MET A 202 -0.50 -12.13 2.96
CA MET A 202 -0.99 -11.27 1.87
C MET A 202 -2.49 -11.42 1.60
N MET A 203 -3.17 -12.28 2.35
CA MET A 203 -4.63 -12.41 2.30
C MET A 203 -5.30 -11.14 2.83
N ALA A 204 -6.52 -10.89 2.38
CA ALA A 204 -7.34 -9.83 2.94
C ALA A 204 -7.64 -10.14 4.42
N LEU A 205 -7.50 -9.15 5.28
CA LEU A 205 -7.94 -9.23 6.67
C LEU A 205 -9.48 -9.13 6.70
N LEU A 206 -10.13 -9.99 7.46
CA LEU A 206 -11.56 -9.95 7.73
C LEU A 206 -11.84 -9.05 8.92
#